data_400967e4cf44ed0aafdc5a161290a1eb
#
_entry.id   400967e4cf44ed0aafdc5a161290a1eb
#
_cell.length_a   1.000
_cell.length_b   1.000
_cell.length_c   1.000
_cell.angle_alpha   90.00
_cell.angle_beta   90.00
_cell.angle_gamma   90.00
#
_symmetry.space_group_name_H-M   'P 1'
#
loop_
_entity.id
_entity.type
_entity.pdbx_description
1 polymer ?
#
loop_
_entity_poly.entity_id
_entity_poly.type
_entity_poly.pdbx_seq_one_letter_code
_entity_poly.pdbx_strand_id
1 'polypeptide(L)'
;MPTPSLRLPKINVIQSFKVAAETGSLTKAAAQLALTPAAVSQQIRQLEDHLGCVLFLRTQHGVMLTEMGRQYLRYVSEAFDILQLGQRNIGRKDTAAQLTLYALPALASKWVLPHLSDWRARCPHVGLSLHGTHADVDFSKTPADFVICFGEEAYPRLNKQYLFHDEVFPVASPALINTFAAADRLNQAPLIHLDWGKEGRFLPDWPAWFEAKGLPEPVAQPGLTFNLTSLAIDAAVAGAGILLGQRHMIAGELARGELVAIDSLCLPLSKPYYLAWPARTTSQEGSEEMIAWLRERAAEHGPAGKPAGDAASLS
;
A
#
# COMPACT_ATOMS: atom_id res chain seq x y z
N MET A 1 41.62 18.14 10.65
CA MET A 1 41.15 18.82 9.44
C MET A 1 39.74 19.32 9.73
N PRO A 2 39.41 20.62 9.60
CA PRO A 2 38.04 21.09 9.81
C PRO A 2 37.16 20.47 8.73
N THR A 3 36.04 19.88 9.15
CA THR A 3 34.98 19.37 8.26
C THR A 3 34.52 20.51 7.37
N PRO A 4 34.52 20.37 6.02
CA PRO A 4 34.01 21.41 5.15
C PRO A 4 32.57 21.74 5.57
N SER A 5 32.29 22.99 5.89
CA SER A 5 30.92 23.44 6.16
C SER A 5 30.11 23.17 4.88
N LEU A 6 29.18 22.20 4.94
CA LEU A 6 28.25 21.91 3.85
C LEU A 6 27.32 23.12 3.69
N ARG A 7 27.76 24.13 2.93
CA ARG A 7 26.90 25.22 2.53
C ARG A 7 25.92 24.69 1.50
N LEU A 8 24.64 24.64 1.86
CA LEU A 8 23.59 24.26 0.93
C LEU A 8 23.47 25.31 -0.20
N PRO A 9 23.19 24.90 -1.44
CA PRO A 9 22.83 25.81 -2.52
C PRO A 9 21.57 26.60 -2.16
N LYS A 10 21.38 27.77 -2.80
CA LYS A 10 20.14 28.55 -2.62
C LYS A 10 18.94 27.73 -3.07
N ILE A 11 17.84 27.81 -2.34
CA ILE A 11 16.63 27.02 -2.57
C ILE A 11 16.04 27.21 -3.97
N ASN A 12 16.09 28.42 -4.52
CA ASN A 12 15.63 28.69 -5.90
C ASN A 12 16.47 27.96 -6.96
N VAL A 13 17.76 27.78 -6.71
CA VAL A 13 18.66 27.02 -7.60
C VAL A 13 18.30 25.53 -7.60
N ILE A 14 18.04 24.99 -6.41
CA ILE A 14 17.58 23.59 -6.24
C ILE A 14 16.19 23.39 -6.86
N GLN A 15 15.30 24.37 -6.71
CA GLN A 15 13.95 24.33 -7.30
C GLN A 15 14.01 24.32 -8.84
N SER A 16 14.89 25.13 -9.44
CA SER A 16 15.09 25.14 -10.88
C SER A 16 15.59 23.80 -11.42
N PHE A 17 16.48 23.14 -10.70
CA PHE A 17 16.90 21.78 -11.01
C PHE A 17 15.73 20.79 -10.96
N LYS A 18 14.94 20.79 -9.87
CA LYS A 18 13.79 19.90 -9.71
C LYS A 18 12.79 20.04 -10.86
N VAL A 19 12.36 21.27 -11.16
CA VAL A 19 11.37 21.53 -12.22
C VAL A 19 11.93 21.21 -13.61
N ALA A 20 13.21 21.46 -13.88
CA ALA A 20 13.86 21.09 -15.14
C ALA A 20 13.95 19.57 -15.31
N ALA A 21 14.19 18.83 -14.21
CA ALA A 21 14.22 17.37 -14.21
C ALA A 21 12.84 16.76 -14.48
N GLU A 22 11.79 17.32 -13.87
CA GLU A 22 10.41 16.85 -14.03
C GLU A 22 9.84 17.14 -15.42
N THR A 23 10.19 18.29 -15.99
CA THR A 23 9.68 18.72 -17.31
C THR A 23 10.49 18.20 -18.49
N GLY A 24 11.74 17.77 -18.26
CA GLY A 24 12.71 17.40 -19.31
C GLY A 24 13.12 18.58 -20.22
N SER A 25 12.78 19.82 -19.84
CA SER A 25 12.94 21.00 -20.70
C SER A 25 13.20 22.27 -19.90
N LEU A 26 14.31 22.96 -20.18
CA LEU A 26 14.61 24.23 -19.53
C LEU A 26 13.58 25.32 -19.85
N THR A 27 13.01 25.30 -21.06
CA THR A 27 11.99 26.26 -21.48
C THR A 27 10.66 26.05 -20.72
N LYS A 28 10.24 24.79 -20.57
CA LYS A 28 9.03 24.47 -19.77
C LYS A 28 9.26 24.80 -18.29
N ALA A 29 10.42 24.47 -17.74
CA ALA A 29 10.80 24.81 -16.39
C ALA A 29 10.79 26.34 -16.15
N ALA A 30 11.32 27.11 -17.08
CA ALA A 30 11.33 28.56 -17.01
C ALA A 30 9.90 29.14 -16.98
N ALA A 31 9.01 28.62 -17.82
CA ALA A 31 7.61 29.03 -17.84
C ALA A 31 6.91 28.75 -16.49
N GLN A 32 7.13 27.57 -15.88
CA GLN A 32 6.55 27.21 -14.58
C GLN A 32 7.09 28.06 -13.43
N LEU A 33 8.34 28.49 -13.51
CA LEU A 33 9.02 29.27 -12.46
C LEU A 33 8.90 30.77 -12.65
N ALA A 34 8.23 31.25 -13.71
CA ALA A 34 8.18 32.65 -14.11
C ALA A 34 9.59 33.26 -14.31
N LEU A 35 10.52 32.48 -14.90
CA LEU A 35 11.91 32.84 -15.20
C LEU A 35 12.15 32.77 -16.70
N THR A 36 13.33 33.28 -17.12
CA THR A 36 13.81 33.09 -18.48
C THR A 36 14.58 31.76 -18.61
N PRO A 37 14.59 31.10 -19.79
CA PRO A 37 15.37 29.87 -19.98
C PRO A 37 16.89 30.08 -19.71
N ALA A 38 17.42 31.27 -19.97
CA ALA A 38 18.79 31.63 -19.63
C ALA A 38 19.05 31.65 -18.14
N ALA A 39 18.09 32.21 -17.33
CA ALA A 39 18.18 32.22 -15.87
C ALA A 39 18.16 30.81 -15.30
N VAL A 40 17.24 29.95 -15.76
CA VAL A 40 17.18 28.53 -15.34
C VAL A 40 18.49 27.82 -15.69
N SER A 41 19.00 28.00 -16.92
CA SER A 41 20.28 27.41 -17.33
C SER A 41 21.45 27.86 -16.46
N GLN A 42 21.46 29.15 -16.06
CA GLN A 42 22.50 29.71 -15.18
C GLN A 42 22.39 29.11 -13.76
N GLN A 43 21.19 28.98 -13.22
CA GLN A 43 20.96 28.40 -11.90
C GLN A 43 21.39 26.92 -11.88
N ILE A 44 21.08 26.15 -12.91
CA ILE A 44 21.52 24.75 -13.03
C ILE A 44 23.03 24.66 -13.05
N ARG A 45 23.74 25.52 -13.85
CA ARG A 45 25.21 25.55 -13.83
C ARG A 45 25.77 25.87 -12.46
N GLN A 46 25.21 26.87 -11.76
CA GLN A 46 25.60 27.18 -10.37
C GLN A 46 25.46 25.99 -9.43
N LEU A 47 24.43 25.16 -9.63
CA LEU A 47 24.22 23.93 -8.84
C LEU A 47 25.30 22.90 -9.19
N GLU A 48 25.53 22.66 -10.47
CA GLU A 48 26.55 21.71 -10.97
C GLU A 48 27.93 22.10 -10.48
N ASP A 49 28.30 23.40 -10.57
CA ASP A 49 29.55 23.95 -10.06
C ASP A 49 29.67 23.74 -8.53
N HIS A 50 28.59 23.98 -7.79
CA HIS A 50 28.57 23.80 -6.34
C HIS A 50 28.75 22.34 -5.92
N LEU A 51 28.12 21.39 -6.65
CA LEU A 51 28.20 19.96 -6.40
C LEU A 51 29.43 19.30 -7.02
N GLY A 52 30.12 19.99 -7.92
CA GLY A 52 31.30 19.47 -8.63
C GLY A 52 30.96 18.34 -9.62
N CYS A 53 29.71 18.26 -10.08
CA CYS A 53 29.29 17.22 -11.02
C CYS A 53 28.19 17.71 -11.96
N VAL A 54 28.12 17.10 -13.15
CA VAL A 54 27.08 17.39 -14.16
C VAL A 54 25.81 16.61 -13.80
N LEU A 55 24.68 17.31 -13.72
CA LEU A 55 23.39 16.73 -13.39
C LEU A 55 22.53 16.49 -14.63
N PHE A 56 22.77 17.26 -15.73
CA PHE A 56 22.01 17.12 -16.97
C PHE A 56 22.91 16.89 -18.20
N LEU A 57 22.44 16.03 -19.08
CA LEU A 57 22.93 15.91 -20.46
C LEU A 57 21.98 16.69 -21.37
N ARG A 58 22.56 17.50 -22.28
CA ARG A 58 21.78 18.19 -23.30
C ARG A 58 21.49 17.23 -24.46
N THR A 59 20.24 17.22 -24.91
CA THR A 59 19.78 16.44 -26.06
C THR A 59 19.15 17.35 -27.11
N GLN A 60 18.87 16.83 -28.28
CA GLN A 60 18.15 17.58 -29.34
C GLN A 60 16.73 17.99 -28.91
N HIS A 61 16.11 17.28 -27.95
CA HIS A 61 14.75 17.51 -27.51
C HIS A 61 14.60 18.08 -26.09
N GLY A 62 15.74 18.51 -25.48
CA GLY A 62 15.70 19.07 -24.13
C GLY A 62 16.89 18.64 -23.26
N VAL A 63 16.61 18.29 -22.02
CA VAL A 63 17.62 17.84 -21.06
C VAL A 63 17.23 16.47 -20.46
N MET A 64 18.23 15.63 -20.23
CA MET A 64 18.11 14.34 -19.56
C MET A 64 19.02 14.31 -18.33
N LEU A 65 18.54 13.70 -17.25
CA LEU A 65 19.34 13.51 -16.03
C LEU A 65 20.51 12.55 -16.27
N THR A 66 21.67 12.90 -15.75
CA THR A 66 22.79 11.97 -15.53
C THR A 66 22.43 11.00 -14.40
N GLU A 67 23.27 10.00 -14.12
CA GLU A 67 23.11 9.13 -12.95
C GLU A 67 23.17 9.95 -11.65
N MET A 68 24.13 10.86 -11.53
CA MET A 68 24.25 11.79 -10.41
C MET A 68 23.04 12.70 -10.30
N GLY A 69 22.48 13.18 -11.44
CA GLY A 69 21.26 13.96 -11.47
C GLY A 69 20.04 13.18 -10.94
N ARG A 70 19.88 11.90 -11.34
CA ARG A 70 18.81 11.03 -10.82
C ARG A 70 18.95 10.80 -9.32
N GLN A 71 20.15 10.55 -8.85
CA GLN A 71 20.43 10.37 -7.44
C GLN A 71 20.12 11.64 -6.64
N TYR A 72 20.58 12.79 -7.10
CA TYR A 72 20.34 14.06 -6.41
C TYR A 72 18.85 14.47 -6.42
N LEU A 73 18.14 14.22 -7.54
CA LEU A 73 16.69 14.50 -7.62
C LEU A 73 15.89 13.80 -6.53
N ARG A 74 16.28 12.60 -6.13
CA ARG A 74 15.59 11.87 -5.05
C ARG A 74 15.63 12.66 -3.74
N TYR A 75 16.82 13.11 -3.32
CA TYR A 75 16.98 13.90 -2.08
C TYR A 75 16.29 15.27 -2.19
N VAL A 76 16.37 15.90 -3.35
CA VAL A 76 15.71 17.20 -3.58
C VAL A 76 14.19 17.05 -3.48
N SER A 77 13.62 16.02 -4.11
CA SER A 77 12.16 15.79 -4.04
C SER A 77 11.69 15.58 -2.62
N GLU A 78 12.37 14.72 -1.85
CA GLU A 78 12.04 14.49 -0.43
C GLU A 78 12.14 15.78 0.41
N ALA A 79 13.18 16.60 0.20
CA ALA A 79 13.33 17.86 0.91
C ALA A 79 12.18 18.85 0.60
N PHE A 80 11.77 18.97 -0.66
CA PHE A 80 10.64 19.82 -1.06
C PHE A 80 9.32 19.30 -0.52
N ASP A 81 9.10 17.99 -0.49
CA ASP A 81 7.91 17.37 0.11
C ASP A 81 7.79 17.71 1.61
N ILE A 82 8.92 17.65 2.34
CA ILE A 82 8.97 18.04 3.76
C ILE A 82 8.64 19.52 3.94
N LEU A 83 9.20 20.41 3.10
CA LEU A 83 8.90 21.84 3.16
C LEU A 83 7.43 22.15 2.88
N GLN A 84 6.84 21.48 1.88
CA GLN A 84 5.41 21.63 1.55
C GLN A 84 4.51 21.12 2.68
N LEU A 85 4.88 20.02 3.33
CA LEU A 85 4.18 19.52 4.52
C LEU A 85 4.21 20.54 5.64
N GLY A 86 5.39 21.11 5.93
CA GLY A 86 5.54 22.20 6.92
C GLY A 86 4.64 23.40 6.63
N GLN A 87 4.56 23.83 5.36
CA GLN A 87 3.68 24.93 4.97
C GLN A 87 2.20 24.62 5.18
N ARG A 88 1.76 23.39 4.86
CA ARG A 88 0.38 22.94 5.10
C ARG A 88 0.05 22.90 6.59
N ASN A 89 0.99 22.46 7.42
CA ASN A 89 0.79 22.37 8.86
C ASN A 89 0.75 23.74 9.53
N ILE A 90 1.57 24.71 9.09
CA ILE A 90 1.55 26.08 9.62
C ILE A 90 0.23 26.79 9.30
N GLY A 91 -0.39 26.51 8.13
CA GLY A 91 -1.70 27.07 7.75
C GLY A 91 -2.89 26.48 8.54
N ARG A 92 -2.69 25.39 9.29
CA ARG A 92 -3.71 24.64 10.04
C ARG A 92 -3.68 24.97 11.55
N LYS A 93 -3.64 26.24 11.93
CA LYS A 93 -3.52 26.67 13.33
C LYS A 93 -4.60 26.13 14.30
N ASP A 94 -5.69 25.51 13.82
CA ASP A 94 -6.82 25.04 14.63
C ASP A 94 -7.41 23.67 14.21
N THR A 95 -6.72 22.87 13.38
CA THR A 95 -7.21 21.53 13.03
C THR A 95 -6.40 20.46 13.75
N ALA A 96 -7.09 19.54 14.43
CA ALA A 96 -6.51 18.35 15.02
C ALA A 96 -5.56 17.64 14.03
N ALA A 97 -4.48 17.06 14.52
CA ALA A 97 -3.57 16.25 13.70
C ALA A 97 -4.37 15.20 12.94
N GLN A 98 -4.03 14.97 11.69
CA GLN A 98 -4.75 14.01 10.84
C GLN A 98 -3.76 13.18 10.04
N LEU A 99 -3.91 11.86 10.13
CA LEU A 99 -3.19 10.90 9.31
C LEU A 99 -4.08 10.39 8.18
N THR A 100 -3.46 10.09 7.04
CA THR A 100 -4.14 9.55 5.86
C THR A 100 -3.56 8.19 5.52
N LEU A 101 -4.41 7.15 5.61
CA LEU A 101 -4.07 5.75 5.31
C LEU A 101 -4.76 5.31 4.02
N TYR A 102 -3.98 4.81 3.08
CA TYR A 102 -4.45 4.14 1.87
C TYR A 102 -4.31 2.63 1.99
N ALA A 103 -5.29 1.89 1.48
CA ALA A 103 -5.26 0.44 1.43
C ALA A 103 -6.10 -0.07 0.25
N LEU A 104 -5.98 -1.35 -0.08
CA LEU A 104 -6.95 -1.99 -0.97
C LEU A 104 -8.37 -1.87 -0.38
N PRO A 105 -9.43 -1.70 -1.20
CA PRO A 105 -10.78 -1.46 -0.71
C PRO A 105 -11.27 -2.51 0.30
N ALA A 106 -10.97 -3.79 0.08
CA ALA A 106 -11.35 -4.85 1.01
C ALA A 106 -10.56 -4.79 2.33
N LEU A 107 -9.23 -4.50 2.28
CA LEU A 107 -8.43 -4.26 3.51
C LEU A 107 -8.98 -3.09 4.31
N ALA A 108 -9.27 -1.98 3.63
CA ALA A 108 -9.83 -0.81 4.28
C ALA A 108 -11.17 -1.13 4.97
N SER A 109 -12.10 -1.80 4.27
CA SER A 109 -13.45 -2.04 4.76
C SER A 109 -13.59 -3.23 5.73
N LYS A 110 -12.84 -4.31 5.49
CA LYS A 110 -13.02 -5.57 6.23
C LYS A 110 -11.96 -5.79 7.31
N TRP A 111 -10.79 -5.16 7.20
CA TRP A 111 -9.71 -5.33 8.17
C TRP A 111 -9.42 -4.07 8.99
N VAL A 112 -9.34 -2.86 8.39
CA VAL A 112 -9.03 -1.63 9.13
C VAL A 112 -10.28 -1.06 9.80
N LEU A 113 -11.38 -0.89 9.05
CA LEU A 113 -12.61 -0.25 9.51
C LEU A 113 -13.18 -0.85 10.81
N PRO A 114 -13.24 -2.18 11.02
CA PRO A 114 -13.78 -2.76 12.25
C PRO A 114 -13.02 -2.34 13.52
N HIS A 115 -11.76 -1.93 13.40
CA HIS A 115 -10.89 -1.55 14.50
C HIS A 115 -10.77 -0.03 14.73
N LEU A 116 -11.49 0.83 13.98
CA LEU A 116 -11.38 2.28 14.10
C LEU A 116 -11.81 2.84 15.45
N SER A 117 -12.71 2.15 16.17
CA SER A 117 -13.09 2.53 17.55
C SER A 117 -11.91 2.43 18.51
N ASP A 118 -11.08 1.41 18.34
CA ASP A 118 -9.84 1.23 19.11
C ASP A 118 -8.80 2.32 18.77
N TRP A 119 -8.63 2.63 17.48
CA TRP A 119 -7.78 3.76 17.07
C TRP A 119 -8.22 5.07 17.74
N ARG A 120 -9.52 5.38 17.70
CA ARG A 120 -10.06 6.61 18.32
C ARG A 120 -9.86 6.65 19.82
N ALA A 121 -9.94 5.53 20.51
CA ALA A 121 -9.67 5.44 21.96
C ALA A 121 -8.18 5.66 22.27
N ARG A 122 -7.28 5.15 21.41
CA ARG A 122 -5.82 5.24 21.55
C ARG A 122 -5.29 6.63 21.22
N CYS A 123 -5.81 7.25 20.16
CA CYS A 123 -5.36 8.57 19.66
C CYS A 123 -6.55 9.52 19.45
N PRO A 124 -7.21 9.99 20.52
CA PRO A 124 -8.43 10.78 20.41
C PRO A 124 -8.22 12.17 19.76
N HIS A 125 -6.99 12.65 19.75
CA HIS A 125 -6.58 13.93 19.19
C HIS A 125 -6.06 13.85 17.76
N VAL A 126 -5.90 12.64 17.21
CA VAL A 126 -5.43 12.42 15.83
C VAL A 126 -6.58 11.85 14.97
N GLY A 127 -7.02 12.63 14.00
CA GLY A 127 -7.99 12.18 13.00
C GLY A 127 -7.36 11.15 12.05
N LEU A 128 -8.19 10.29 11.47
CA LEU A 128 -7.78 9.33 10.45
C LEU A 128 -8.67 9.46 9.21
N SER A 129 -8.04 9.69 8.06
CA SER A 129 -8.67 9.53 6.73
C SER A 129 -8.28 8.17 6.17
N LEU A 130 -9.27 7.29 5.96
CA LEU A 130 -9.07 5.97 5.39
C LEU A 130 -9.58 5.95 3.94
N HIS A 131 -8.69 5.60 3.00
CA HIS A 131 -8.98 5.57 1.57
C HIS A 131 -8.80 4.17 0.99
N GLY A 132 -9.83 3.66 0.32
CA GLY A 132 -9.77 2.41 -0.43
C GLY A 132 -9.40 2.68 -1.91
N THR A 133 -8.32 2.07 -2.41
CA THR A 133 -7.89 2.20 -3.81
C THR A 133 -7.17 0.95 -4.31
N HIS A 134 -7.30 0.67 -5.61
CA HIS A 134 -6.48 -0.32 -6.33
C HIS A 134 -5.28 0.33 -7.03
N ALA A 135 -5.31 1.66 -7.20
CA ALA A 135 -4.21 2.38 -7.83
C ALA A 135 -3.03 2.57 -6.88
N ASP A 136 -1.84 2.52 -7.42
CA ASP A 136 -0.63 2.87 -6.69
C ASP A 136 -0.69 4.31 -6.16
N VAL A 137 -0.28 4.51 -4.93
CA VAL A 137 -0.25 5.81 -4.28
C VAL A 137 1.05 6.53 -4.60
N ASP A 138 0.96 7.60 -5.38
CA ASP A 138 2.09 8.50 -5.62
C ASP A 138 2.20 9.52 -4.49
N PHE A 139 3.07 9.27 -3.53
CA PHE A 139 3.29 10.14 -2.36
C PHE A 139 3.84 11.53 -2.71
N SER A 140 4.27 11.77 -3.95
CA SER A 140 4.66 13.10 -4.41
C SER A 140 3.47 13.97 -4.83
N LYS A 141 2.36 13.33 -5.20
CA LYS A 141 1.13 14.01 -5.69
C LYS A 141 -0.04 13.87 -4.74
N THR A 142 -0.05 12.78 -3.96
CA THR A 142 -1.14 12.44 -3.05
C THR A 142 -0.75 12.74 -1.62
N PRO A 143 -1.58 13.43 -0.83
CA PRO A 143 -1.33 13.71 0.58
C PRO A 143 -1.56 12.44 1.43
N ALA A 144 -0.80 11.38 1.14
CA ALA A 144 -0.82 10.13 1.87
C ALA A 144 0.29 10.12 2.92
N ASP A 145 -0.02 9.55 4.09
CA ASP A 145 0.95 9.32 5.15
C ASP A 145 1.36 7.86 5.19
N PHE A 146 0.39 6.97 5.02
CA PHE A 146 0.58 5.52 5.05
C PHE A 146 -0.12 4.84 3.87
N VAL A 147 0.43 3.72 3.44
CA VAL A 147 -0.22 2.78 2.52
C VAL A 147 -0.03 1.36 3.01
N ILE A 148 -1.08 0.54 2.97
CA ILE A 148 -0.94 -0.91 3.11
C ILE A 148 -0.77 -1.48 1.71
N CYS A 149 0.39 -2.09 1.45
CA CYS A 149 0.78 -2.62 0.16
C CYS A 149 1.04 -4.13 0.21
N PHE A 150 1.05 -4.75 -0.97
CA PHE A 150 1.27 -6.17 -1.16
C PHE A 150 2.67 -6.42 -1.72
N GLY A 151 3.50 -7.19 -0.96
CA GLY A 151 4.89 -7.49 -1.28
C GLY A 151 5.90 -6.45 -0.78
N GLU A 152 7.07 -6.92 -0.41
CA GLU A 152 8.15 -6.08 0.10
C GLU A 152 8.74 -5.15 -0.97
N GLU A 153 8.70 -5.57 -2.22
CA GLU A 153 9.18 -4.79 -3.37
C GLU A 153 8.30 -3.61 -3.74
N ALA A 154 7.02 -3.60 -3.31
CA ALA A 154 6.16 -2.44 -3.47
C ALA A 154 6.74 -1.25 -2.71
N TYR A 155 6.77 -0.07 -3.33
CA TYR A 155 7.32 1.15 -2.72
C TYR A 155 8.76 1.01 -2.19
N PRO A 156 9.77 0.69 -2.99
CA PRO A 156 11.13 0.31 -2.56
C PRO A 156 11.88 1.40 -1.79
N ARG A 157 11.39 2.64 -1.81
CA ARG A 157 12.03 3.80 -1.16
C ARG A 157 11.36 4.20 0.16
N LEU A 158 10.29 3.53 0.55
CA LEU A 158 9.55 3.85 1.77
C LEU A 158 10.04 3.00 2.93
N ASN A 159 9.87 3.51 4.15
CA ASN A 159 9.95 2.70 5.35
C ASN A 159 8.84 1.65 5.31
N LYS A 160 9.09 0.48 5.88
CA LYS A 160 8.13 -0.62 5.87
C LYS A 160 8.07 -1.34 7.19
N GLN A 161 6.86 -1.77 7.51
CA GLN A 161 6.58 -2.69 8.61
C GLN A 161 5.81 -3.88 8.04
N TYR A 162 6.33 -5.08 8.24
CA TYR A 162 5.58 -6.30 7.97
C TYR A 162 4.29 -6.32 8.81
N LEU A 163 3.19 -6.66 8.18
CA LEU A 163 1.91 -6.85 8.86
C LEU A 163 1.61 -8.35 8.99
N PHE A 164 1.17 -8.99 7.93
CA PHE A 164 0.81 -10.40 7.92
C PHE A 164 0.97 -11.04 6.55
N HIS A 165 1.07 -12.36 6.54
CA HIS A 165 0.95 -13.18 5.35
C HIS A 165 -0.42 -13.88 5.39
N ASP A 166 -1.26 -13.62 4.40
CA ASP A 166 -2.62 -14.14 4.36
C ASP A 166 -2.71 -15.42 3.54
N GLU A 167 -3.83 -16.10 3.67
CA GLU A 167 -4.17 -17.33 2.95
C GLU A 167 -5.64 -17.32 2.54
N VAL A 168 -5.99 -18.10 1.54
CA VAL A 168 -7.37 -18.29 1.10
C VAL A 168 -7.83 -19.72 1.33
N PHE A 169 -9.11 -19.88 1.65
CA PHE A 169 -9.76 -21.19 1.79
C PHE A 169 -11.26 -21.08 1.46
N PRO A 170 -11.92 -22.20 1.07
CA PRO A 170 -13.32 -22.19 0.72
C PRO A 170 -14.22 -21.86 1.91
N VAL A 171 -15.08 -20.86 1.74
CA VAL A 171 -16.09 -20.44 2.73
C VAL A 171 -17.44 -20.21 2.08
N ALA A 172 -18.50 -20.42 2.82
CA ALA A 172 -19.86 -20.08 2.41
C ALA A 172 -20.75 -19.79 3.61
N SER A 173 -21.94 -19.24 3.37
CA SER A 173 -22.94 -19.08 4.41
C SER A 173 -23.49 -20.44 4.87
N PRO A 174 -23.85 -20.59 6.16
CA PRO A 174 -24.49 -21.81 6.68
C PRO A 174 -25.76 -22.19 5.91
N ALA A 175 -26.52 -21.20 5.46
CA ALA A 175 -27.72 -21.42 4.67
C ALA A 175 -27.43 -22.15 3.35
N LEU A 176 -26.40 -21.72 2.60
CA LEU A 176 -26.01 -22.37 1.36
C LEU A 176 -25.50 -23.79 1.61
N ILE A 177 -24.66 -23.98 2.63
CA ILE A 177 -24.08 -25.30 2.95
C ILE A 177 -25.14 -26.35 3.21
N ASN A 178 -26.23 -25.96 3.87
CA ASN A 178 -27.31 -26.87 4.23
C ASN A 178 -28.16 -27.32 3.00
N THR A 179 -28.02 -26.70 1.86
CA THR A 179 -28.74 -27.09 0.62
C THR A 179 -28.06 -28.22 -0.14
N PHE A 180 -26.79 -28.53 0.15
CA PHE A 180 -25.99 -29.53 -0.56
C PHE A 180 -25.44 -30.59 0.38
N ALA A 181 -25.40 -31.85 -0.07
CA ALA A 181 -24.67 -32.89 0.67
C ALA A 181 -23.18 -32.54 0.78
N ALA A 182 -22.55 -32.93 1.88
CA ALA A 182 -21.16 -32.54 2.16
C ALA A 182 -20.18 -32.92 1.03
N ALA A 183 -20.36 -34.11 0.42
CA ALA A 183 -19.52 -34.59 -0.67
C ALA A 183 -19.70 -33.82 -1.99
N ASP A 184 -20.82 -33.15 -2.16
CA ASP A 184 -21.22 -32.53 -3.44
C ASP A 184 -21.10 -31.02 -3.48
N ARG A 185 -20.85 -30.38 -2.32
CA ARG A 185 -20.86 -28.92 -2.16
C ARG A 185 -19.99 -28.19 -3.18
N LEU A 186 -18.74 -28.65 -3.32
CA LEU A 186 -17.76 -28.01 -4.21
C LEU A 186 -18.07 -28.27 -5.71
N ASN A 187 -18.82 -29.34 -6.00
CA ASN A 187 -19.17 -29.72 -7.38
C ASN A 187 -20.50 -29.14 -7.86
N GLN A 188 -21.42 -28.84 -6.94
CA GLN A 188 -22.79 -28.45 -7.28
C GLN A 188 -23.14 -27.01 -6.88
N ALA A 189 -22.49 -26.46 -5.84
CA ALA A 189 -22.75 -25.09 -5.43
C ALA A 189 -22.07 -24.09 -6.38
N PRO A 190 -22.69 -22.94 -6.64
CA PRO A 190 -22.05 -21.87 -7.43
C PRO A 190 -20.76 -21.42 -6.81
N LEU A 191 -19.71 -21.24 -7.63
CA LEU A 191 -18.43 -20.68 -7.20
C LEU A 191 -18.42 -19.16 -7.44
N ILE A 192 -17.87 -18.42 -6.48
CA ILE A 192 -17.64 -16.99 -6.60
C ILE A 192 -16.20 -16.76 -7.05
N HIS A 193 -16.03 -16.01 -8.13
CA HIS A 193 -14.75 -15.69 -8.72
C HIS A 193 -14.38 -14.23 -8.47
N LEU A 194 -13.09 -13.98 -8.34
CA LEU A 194 -12.51 -12.63 -8.28
C LEU A 194 -11.76 -12.37 -9.58
N ASP A 195 -12.07 -11.26 -10.25
CA ASP A 195 -11.36 -10.78 -11.43
C ASP A 195 -10.91 -9.33 -11.22
N TRP A 196 -9.67 -9.15 -10.84
CA TRP A 196 -9.03 -7.84 -10.71
C TRP A 196 -8.23 -7.46 -11.96
N GLY A 197 -8.48 -8.12 -13.08
CA GLY A 197 -7.74 -7.96 -14.30
C GLY A 197 -6.29 -8.49 -14.18
N LYS A 198 -5.37 -7.89 -14.94
CA LYS A 198 -3.98 -8.37 -14.99
C LYS A 198 -3.23 -8.24 -13.67
N GLU A 199 -3.65 -7.33 -12.80
CA GLU A 199 -2.99 -7.03 -11.52
C GLU A 199 -3.42 -8.00 -10.40
N GLY A 200 -4.52 -8.73 -10.58
CA GLY A 200 -5.09 -9.63 -9.58
C GLY A 200 -4.49 -11.03 -9.49
N ARG A 201 -3.46 -11.34 -10.28
CA ARG A 201 -2.86 -12.69 -10.35
C ARG A 201 -2.07 -13.12 -9.12
N PHE A 202 -2.05 -12.34 -8.07
CA PHE A 202 -1.37 -12.68 -6.82
C PHE A 202 -2.23 -13.50 -5.84
N LEU A 203 -3.54 -13.58 -6.09
CA LEU A 203 -4.46 -14.42 -5.32
C LEU A 203 -4.54 -15.81 -5.96
N PRO A 204 -4.50 -16.88 -5.15
CA PRO A 204 -4.90 -18.21 -5.63
C PRO A 204 -6.36 -18.17 -6.09
N ASP A 205 -6.62 -18.79 -7.23
CA ASP A 205 -7.94 -18.96 -7.82
C ASP A 205 -8.49 -20.38 -7.61
N TRP A 206 -9.69 -20.64 -8.09
CA TRP A 206 -10.31 -21.94 -7.97
C TRP A 206 -9.53 -23.06 -8.68
N PRO A 207 -9.02 -22.89 -9.93
CA PRO A 207 -8.16 -23.87 -10.57
C PRO A 207 -6.95 -24.28 -9.71
N ALA A 208 -6.24 -23.30 -9.15
CA ALA A 208 -5.10 -23.55 -8.25
C ALA A 208 -5.51 -24.32 -6.98
N TRP A 209 -6.69 -24.00 -6.43
CA TRP A 209 -7.19 -24.67 -5.23
C TRP A 209 -7.58 -26.13 -5.52
N PHE A 210 -8.31 -26.41 -6.63
CA PHE A 210 -8.68 -27.77 -7.03
C PHE A 210 -7.45 -28.62 -7.35
N GLU A 211 -6.45 -28.04 -8.03
CA GLU A 211 -5.17 -28.71 -8.30
C GLU A 211 -4.47 -29.10 -6.99
N ALA A 212 -4.34 -28.16 -6.04
CA ALA A 212 -3.72 -28.42 -4.75
C ALA A 212 -4.49 -29.46 -3.92
N LYS A 213 -5.81 -29.55 -4.08
CA LYS A 213 -6.66 -30.55 -3.43
C LYS A 213 -6.57 -31.92 -4.10
N GLY A 214 -6.05 -32.01 -5.32
CA GLY A 214 -6.03 -33.23 -6.14
C GLY A 214 -7.42 -33.61 -6.67
N LEU A 215 -8.30 -32.63 -6.84
CA LEU A 215 -9.65 -32.80 -7.38
C LEU A 215 -9.73 -32.22 -8.80
N PRO A 216 -10.55 -32.82 -9.68
CA PRO A 216 -10.84 -32.19 -10.97
C PRO A 216 -11.61 -30.89 -10.76
N GLU A 217 -11.32 -29.90 -11.58
CA GLU A 217 -12.11 -28.68 -11.60
C GLU A 217 -13.56 -29.01 -12.01
N PRO A 218 -14.57 -28.49 -11.30
CA PRO A 218 -15.96 -28.77 -11.69
C PRO A 218 -16.24 -28.28 -13.09
N VAL A 219 -17.08 -29.02 -13.81
CA VAL A 219 -17.57 -28.59 -15.15
C VAL A 219 -18.16 -27.19 -15.00
N ALA A 220 -17.70 -26.25 -15.82
CA ALA A 220 -18.02 -24.84 -15.76
C ALA A 220 -19.53 -24.61 -15.53
N GLN A 221 -19.84 -24.21 -14.30
CA GLN A 221 -21.18 -23.71 -13.97
C GLN A 221 -21.18 -22.20 -14.12
N PRO A 222 -22.32 -21.59 -14.49
CA PRO A 222 -22.43 -20.14 -14.44
C PRO A 222 -22.13 -19.64 -13.02
N GLY A 223 -20.95 -19.06 -12.81
CA GLY A 223 -20.51 -18.50 -11.53
C GLY A 223 -20.72 -16.98 -11.50
N LEU A 224 -20.61 -16.41 -10.28
CA LEU A 224 -20.59 -14.97 -10.09
C LEU A 224 -19.14 -14.48 -10.10
N THR A 225 -18.87 -13.40 -10.81
CA THR A 225 -17.55 -12.79 -10.86
C THR A 225 -17.62 -11.36 -10.35
N PHE A 226 -16.71 -11.01 -9.45
CA PHE A 226 -16.60 -9.69 -8.84
C PHE A 226 -15.20 -9.13 -9.02
N ASN A 227 -15.10 -7.82 -9.20
CA ASN A 227 -13.81 -7.10 -9.22
C ASN A 227 -13.42 -6.51 -7.85
N LEU A 228 -14.29 -6.65 -6.84
CA LEU A 228 -14.05 -6.20 -5.47
C LEU A 228 -14.23 -7.37 -4.50
N THR A 229 -13.22 -7.66 -3.72
CA THR A 229 -13.26 -8.73 -2.70
C THR A 229 -14.37 -8.49 -1.68
N SER A 230 -14.66 -7.23 -1.31
CA SER A 230 -15.75 -6.92 -0.38
C SER A 230 -17.12 -7.33 -0.92
N LEU A 231 -17.39 -7.11 -2.22
CA LEU A 231 -18.62 -7.55 -2.87
C LEU A 231 -18.71 -9.09 -2.93
N ALA A 232 -17.59 -9.77 -3.20
CA ALA A 232 -17.56 -11.22 -3.21
C ALA A 232 -17.83 -11.81 -1.81
N ILE A 233 -17.31 -11.19 -0.76
CA ILE A 233 -17.59 -11.57 0.64
C ILE A 233 -19.07 -11.38 0.95
N ASP A 234 -19.63 -10.21 0.62
CA ASP A 234 -21.05 -9.91 0.86
C ASP A 234 -21.97 -10.87 0.07
N ALA A 235 -21.60 -11.24 -1.16
CA ALA A 235 -22.32 -12.26 -1.95
C ALA A 235 -22.26 -13.65 -1.29
N ALA A 236 -21.10 -14.05 -0.77
CA ALA A 236 -20.95 -15.32 -0.05
C ALA A 236 -21.81 -15.36 1.23
N VAL A 237 -21.82 -14.27 2.00
CA VAL A 237 -22.69 -14.10 3.17
C VAL A 237 -24.16 -14.19 2.78
N ALA A 238 -24.56 -13.58 1.66
CA ALA A 238 -25.93 -13.66 1.13
C ALA A 238 -26.31 -15.05 0.59
N GLY A 239 -25.38 -16.03 0.59
CA GLY A 239 -25.65 -17.38 0.12
C GLY A 239 -25.59 -17.55 -1.42
N ALA A 240 -24.95 -16.60 -2.12
CA ALA A 240 -24.90 -16.63 -3.58
C ALA A 240 -23.88 -17.65 -4.13
N GLY A 241 -22.97 -18.18 -3.30
CA GLY A 241 -21.98 -19.16 -3.72
C GLY A 241 -20.89 -19.39 -2.69
N ILE A 242 -19.92 -20.25 -3.07
CA ILE A 242 -18.72 -20.54 -2.30
C ILE A 242 -17.62 -19.60 -2.75
N LEU A 243 -16.91 -18.97 -1.80
CA LEU A 243 -15.82 -18.03 -2.04
C LEU A 243 -14.49 -18.62 -1.54
N LEU A 244 -13.41 -18.41 -2.27
CA LEU A 244 -12.06 -18.49 -1.68
C LEU A 244 -11.82 -17.20 -0.87
N GLY A 245 -12.12 -17.27 0.42
CA GLY A 245 -12.06 -16.13 1.32
C GLY A 245 -10.66 -15.95 1.90
N GLN A 246 -10.13 -14.72 1.88
CA GLN A 246 -8.90 -14.37 2.58
C GLN A 246 -9.16 -14.31 4.09
N ARG A 247 -8.37 -15.03 4.87
CA ARG A 247 -8.57 -15.21 6.33
C ARG A 247 -8.77 -13.88 7.07
N HIS A 248 -7.88 -12.91 6.87
CA HIS A 248 -7.96 -11.63 7.56
C HIS A 248 -9.16 -10.78 7.12
N MET A 249 -9.57 -10.91 5.85
CA MET A 249 -10.69 -10.13 5.30
C MET A 249 -12.06 -10.66 5.69
N ILE A 250 -12.16 -11.94 6.05
CA ILE A 250 -13.42 -12.60 6.45
C ILE A 250 -13.46 -12.93 7.94
N ALA A 251 -12.47 -12.49 8.72
CA ALA A 251 -12.38 -12.81 10.15
C ALA A 251 -13.64 -12.39 10.92
N GLY A 252 -14.21 -11.23 10.59
CA GLY A 252 -15.45 -10.75 11.19
C GLY A 252 -16.65 -11.64 10.87
N GLU A 253 -16.82 -12.02 9.60
CA GLU A 253 -17.90 -12.88 9.12
C GLU A 253 -17.82 -14.30 9.73
N LEU A 254 -16.59 -14.84 9.88
CA LEU A 254 -16.35 -16.10 10.56
C LEU A 254 -16.71 -16.01 12.06
N ALA A 255 -16.28 -14.95 12.73
CA ALA A 255 -16.55 -14.74 14.15
C ALA A 255 -18.06 -14.59 14.44
N ARG A 256 -18.83 -13.98 13.51
CA ARG A 256 -20.30 -13.86 13.62
C ARG A 256 -21.06 -15.10 13.13
N GLY A 257 -20.35 -16.10 12.58
CA GLY A 257 -20.97 -17.30 12.01
C GLY A 257 -21.76 -17.03 10.71
N GLU A 258 -21.53 -15.90 10.06
CA GLU A 258 -22.14 -15.56 8.76
C GLU A 258 -21.49 -16.34 7.61
N LEU A 259 -20.20 -16.66 7.76
CA LEU A 259 -19.46 -17.59 6.92
C LEU A 259 -18.89 -18.72 7.77
N VAL A 260 -18.77 -19.89 7.16
CA VAL A 260 -18.08 -21.05 7.74
C VAL A 260 -17.14 -21.67 6.72
N ALA A 261 -16.03 -22.22 7.20
CA ALA A 261 -15.10 -22.97 6.36
C ALA A 261 -15.73 -24.26 5.86
N ILE A 262 -15.55 -24.56 4.58
CA ILE A 262 -16.06 -25.78 3.95
C ILE A 262 -14.97 -26.86 3.88
N ASP A 263 -13.73 -26.44 3.78
CA ASP A 263 -12.56 -27.30 3.70
C ASP A 263 -11.40 -26.72 4.52
N SER A 264 -10.50 -27.59 4.96
CA SER A 264 -9.34 -27.21 5.76
C SER A 264 -8.11 -26.83 4.90
N LEU A 265 -8.13 -27.08 3.57
CA LEU A 265 -7.03 -26.71 2.71
C LEU A 265 -6.98 -25.20 2.52
N CYS A 266 -5.88 -24.62 2.98
CA CYS A 266 -5.57 -23.21 2.80
C CYS A 266 -4.45 -23.05 1.76
N LEU A 267 -4.56 -22.06 0.90
CA LEU A 267 -3.50 -21.68 -0.02
C LEU A 267 -2.93 -20.33 0.39
N PRO A 268 -1.61 -20.23 0.65
CA PRO A 268 -1.01 -18.95 1.01
C PRO A 268 -1.04 -17.99 -0.20
N LEU A 269 -1.15 -16.70 0.07
CA LEU A 269 -0.92 -15.68 -0.93
C LEU A 269 0.54 -15.69 -1.38
N SER A 270 0.81 -15.21 -2.59
CA SER A 270 2.18 -15.17 -3.13
C SER A 270 3.12 -14.25 -2.35
N LYS A 271 2.59 -13.26 -1.64
CA LYS A 271 3.36 -12.25 -0.89
C LYS A 271 2.60 -11.80 0.36
N PRO A 272 3.32 -11.28 1.38
CA PRO A 272 2.72 -10.70 2.56
C PRO A 272 2.28 -9.24 2.35
N TYR A 273 1.49 -8.73 3.29
CA TYR A 273 1.12 -7.33 3.39
C TYR A 273 2.09 -6.56 4.27
N TYR A 274 2.38 -5.32 3.85
CA TYR A 274 3.23 -4.37 4.55
C TYR A 274 2.53 -3.03 4.72
N LEU A 275 2.76 -2.38 5.85
CA LEU A 275 2.53 -0.95 5.99
C LEU A 275 3.77 -0.22 5.45
N ALA A 276 3.59 0.76 4.58
CA ALA A 276 4.69 1.56 4.04
C ALA A 276 4.41 3.06 4.21
N TRP A 277 5.49 3.85 4.46
CA TRP A 277 5.39 5.29 4.67
C TRP A 277 6.70 6.01 4.32
N PRO A 278 6.65 7.25 3.82
CA PRO A 278 7.84 8.07 3.59
C PRO A 278 8.47 8.53 4.92
N ALA A 279 9.77 8.79 4.92
CA ALA A 279 10.51 9.21 6.12
C ALA A 279 9.90 10.43 6.82
N ARG A 280 9.30 11.36 6.06
CA ARG A 280 8.61 12.54 6.60
C ARG A 280 7.44 12.22 7.53
N THR A 281 6.78 11.09 7.34
CA THR A 281 5.62 10.67 8.15
C THR A 281 6.02 10.35 9.58
N THR A 282 7.23 9.85 9.82
CA THR A 282 7.71 9.47 11.15
C THR A 282 7.69 10.64 12.15
N SER A 283 7.82 11.87 11.69
CA SER A 283 7.77 13.07 12.54
C SER A 283 6.36 13.65 12.76
N GLN A 284 5.33 13.02 12.20
CA GLN A 284 3.94 13.46 12.40
C GLN A 284 3.36 12.88 13.69
N GLU A 285 2.50 13.66 14.33
CA GLU A 285 1.78 13.23 15.53
C GLU A 285 0.90 12.02 15.24
N GLY A 286 0.99 11.00 16.08
CA GLY A 286 0.23 9.74 15.94
C GLY A 286 0.84 8.71 14.98
N SER A 287 2.00 9.00 14.35
CA SER A 287 2.59 8.07 13.37
C SER A 287 3.16 6.81 14.01
N GLU A 288 3.83 6.92 15.15
CA GLU A 288 4.35 5.77 15.88
C GLU A 288 3.22 4.90 16.42
N GLU A 289 2.16 5.54 16.92
CA GLU A 289 0.94 4.89 17.38
C GLU A 289 0.22 4.15 16.26
N MET A 290 0.16 4.74 15.05
CA MET A 290 -0.42 4.08 13.87
C MET A 290 0.35 2.82 13.49
N ILE A 291 1.67 2.88 13.45
CA ILE A 291 2.53 1.74 13.15
C ILE A 291 2.34 0.64 14.20
N ALA A 292 2.36 1.01 15.48
CA ALA A 292 2.17 0.06 16.58
C ALA A 292 0.77 -0.56 16.53
N TRP A 293 -0.26 0.25 16.34
CA TRP A 293 -1.65 -0.20 16.27
C TRP A 293 -1.88 -1.21 15.16
N LEU A 294 -1.48 -0.89 13.92
CA LEU A 294 -1.67 -1.82 12.78
C LEU A 294 -0.86 -3.10 12.94
N ARG A 295 0.34 -3.04 13.53
CA ARG A 295 1.13 -4.22 13.83
C ARG A 295 0.46 -5.12 14.87
N GLU A 296 -0.13 -4.55 15.93
CA GLU A 296 -0.86 -5.30 16.95
C GLU A 296 -2.11 -5.97 16.34
N ARG A 297 -2.91 -5.23 15.54
CA ARG A 297 -4.07 -5.80 14.84
C ARG A 297 -3.68 -6.94 13.88
N ALA A 298 -2.54 -6.81 13.21
CA ALA A 298 -2.01 -7.84 12.34
C ALA A 298 -1.63 -9.14 13.10
N ALA A 299 -1.19 -9.02 14.33
CA ALA A 299 -0.81 -10.16 15.15
C ALA A 299 -2.01 -10.96 15.70
N GLU A 300 -3.20 -10.35 15.80
CA GLU A 300 -4.40 -11.00 16.39
C GLU A 300 -4.98 -12.12 15.53
N HIS A 301 -4.76 -12.07 14.21
CA HIS A 301 -5.33 -13.03 13.26
C HIS A 301 -4.25 -13.89 12.58
N GLY A 302 -3.08 -14.01 13.19
CA GLY A 302 -2.00 -14.88 12.71
C GLY A 302 -2.49 -16.32 12.52
N PRO A 303 -1.84 -17.13 11.65
CA PRO A 303 -2.24 -18.52 11.44
C PRO A 303 -2.31 -19.23 12.78
N ALA A 304 -3.41 -19.90 13.04
CA ALA A 304 -3.57 -20.75 14.19
C ALA A 304 -2.53 -21.87 14.10
N GLY A 305 -1.37 -21.73 14.80
CA GLY A 305 -0.37 -22.78 14.87
C GLY A 305 1.09 -22.37 14.62
N LYS A 306 1.63 -21.47 15.42
CA LYS A 306 2.98 -21.63 15.92
C LYS A 306 2.94 -21.44 17.44
N PRO A 307 3.20 -22.51 18.23
CA PRO A 307 3.38 -22.31 19.66
C PRO A 307 4.57 -21.38 19.87
N ALA A 308 4.40 -20.41 20.76
CA ALA A 308 5.50 -19.66 21.33
C ALA A 308 6.40 -20.66 22.10
N GLY A 309 7.55 -21.01 21.53
CA GLY A 309 8.49 -21.91 22.13
C GLY A 309 9.65 -22.16 21.19
N ASP A 310 10.70 -21.32 21.34
CA ASP A 310 12.12 -21.70 21.45
C ASP A 310 12.99 -20.45 21.23
N ALA A 311 12.97 -19.62 22.27
CA ALA A 311 14.05 -18.66 22.49
C ALA A 311 14.73 -19.06 23.81
N ALA A 312 15.34 -20.24 23.84
CA ALA A 312 16.26 -20.63 24.91
C ALA A 312 17.06 -21.86 24.44
N SER A 313 18.19 -21.62 23.80
CA SER A 313 19.41 -22.42 23.91
C SER A 313 20.40 -22.03 22.81
N LEU A 314 21.25 -21.07 23.12
CA LEU A 314 22.64 -21.00 22.68
C LEU A 314 23.41 -20.38 23.82
N SER A 315 23.90 -21.28 24.66
CA SER A 315 25.04 -21.07 25.54
C SER A 315 26.33 -21.13 24.72
#